data_46191d8527a3478177110410a6b9e4b2
#
_entry.id   46191d8527a3478177110410a6b9e4b2
#
_cell.length_a   1.000
_cell.length_b   1.000
_cell.length_c   1.000
_cell.angle_alpha   90.00
_cell.angle_beta   90.00
_cell.angle_gamma   90.00
#
_symmetry.space_group_name_H-M   'P 1'
#
loop_
_entity.id
_entity.type
_entity.pdbx_description
1 polymer ?
#
loop_
_entity_poly.entity_id
_entity_poly.type
_entity_poly.pdbx_seq_one_letter_code
_entity_poly.pdbx_strand_id
1 'polypeptide(L)'
;MSYTITKKDIFEWCSYPWQSLISRTDLKVNLEVSADRKITMTKVGNLMTEEVIENNKQNKITKWVLPAGPTDQYDVFIDRVNNENISLKNLWIFHMDEFLDWQGRPFPIGDTYESLEGTMNSCFYGRIKDELNVPLEQRIWPRINDIDYADNLCEKLGGIDTVWAGVGAKGLVAFCEEPRSYCYHISEEEFANSKTRIVNINDDTIVALSQRTFGVCYDRVPPMSITVGFKVMLSAKRAVLMVATGTWKQTVVRVAMFSEPTLEYPVTFFPKYVPNVILYTDENTLDHPMSHEIRGW
;
A
#
# COMPACT_ATOMS: atom_id res chain seq x y z
N MET A 1 16.22 19.16 8.64
CA MET A 1 15.23 19.61 7.63
C MET A 1 14.88 18.40 6.78
N SER A 2 13.61 18.16 6.51
CA SER A 2 13.18 17.12 5.58
C SER A 2 13.66 17.46 4.16
N TYR A 3 13.96 16.43 3.38
CA TYR A 3 14.30 16.59 1.96
C TYR A 3 13.11 17.20 1.20
N THR A 4 13.37 18.15 0.34
CA THR A 4 12.35 18.77 -0.51
C THR A 4 12.67 18.47 -1.97
N ILE A 5 11.72 17.84 -2.65
CA ILE A 5 11.85 17.55 -4.08
C ILE A 5 11.77 18.84 -4.88
N THR A 6 12.75 19.09 -5.74
CA THR A 6 12.73 20.25 -6.61
C THR A 6 12.05 19.94 -7.95
N LYS A 7 11.64 21.00 -8.68
CA LYS A 7 11.15 20.82 -10.06
C LYS A 7 12.20 20.17 -10.96
N LYS A 8 13.49 20.46 -10.72
CA LYS A 8 14.59 19.86 -11.47
C LYS A 8 14.63 18.36 -11.26
N ASP A 9 14.52 17.89 -10.02
CA ASP A 9 14.51 16.47 -9.68
C ASP A 9 13.36 15.74 -10.40
N ILE A 10 12.14 16.29 -10.30
CA ILE A 10 10.97 15.71 -10.97
C ILE A 10 11.16 15.63 -12.49
N PHE A 11 11.64 16.71 -13.10
CA PHE A 11 11.84 16.76 -14.56
C PHE A 11 12.93 15.79 -14.99
N GLU A 12 14.02 15.67 -14.24
CA GLU A 12 15.08 14.73 -14.50
C GLU A 12 14.58 13.29 -14.39
N TRP A 13 13.99 12.90 -13.27
CA TRP A 13 13.51 11.53 -13.04
C TRP A 13 12.43 11.10 -14.04
N CYS A 14 11.53 12.02 -14.39
CA CYS A 14 10.45 11.76 -15.35
C CYS A 14 10.93 11.74 -16.81
N SER A 15 12.10 12.30 -17.13
CA SER A 15 12.66 12.30 -18.48
C SER A 15 13.35 11.00 -18.87
N TYR A 16 13.70 10.15 -17.94
CA TYR A 16 14.35 8.88 -18.24
C TYR A 16 13.42 7.93 -19.02
N PRO A 17 13.83 7.40 -20.19
CA PRO A 17 13.10 6.32 -20.84
C PRO A 17 12.97 5.12 -19.90
N TRP A 18 11.78 4.52 -19.82
CA TRP A 18 11.52 3.45 -18.84
C TRP A 18 12.45 2.24 -19.01
N GLN A 19 12.85 1.93 -20.25
CA GLN A 19 13.77 0.85 -20.55
C GLN A 19 15.13 1.04 -19.85
N SER A 20 15.58 2.29 -19.72
CA SER A 20 16.84 2.60 -19.07
C SER A 20 16.80 2.37 -17.55
N LEU A 21 15.62 2.35 -16.95
CA LEU A 21 15.47 2.15 -15.50
C LEU A 21 15.77 0.71 -15.08
N ILE A 22 15.53 -0.28 -15.96
CA ILE A 22 15.70 -1.69 -15.65
C ILE A 22 17.16 -2.04 -15.32
N SER A 23 18.11 -1.34 -15.96
CA SER A 23 19.54 -1.57 -15.78
C SER A 23 20.21 -0.65 -14.76
N ARG A 24 19.47 0.26 -14.13
CA ARG A 24 20.02 1.22 -13.16
C ARG A 24 20.34 0.53 -11.83
N THR A 25 21.45 0.93 -11.25
CA THR A 25 21.93 0.42 -9.95
C THR A 25 21.80 1.43 -8.82
N ASP A 26 21.36 2.65 -9.15
CA ASP A 26 21.21 3.77 -8.21
C ASP A 26 19.76 3.97 -7.73
N LEU A 27 18.87 3.03 -8.06
CA LEU A 27 17.49 3.05 -7.58
C LEU A 27 17.44 2.75 -6.07
N LYS A 28 16.56 3.44 -5.37
CA LYS A 28 16.31 3.22 -3.93
C LYS A 28 15.51 1.94 -3.64
N VAL A 29 14.91 1.32 -4.66
CA VAL A 29 14.07 0.13 -4.58
C VAL A 29 14.52 -0.92 -5.59
N ASN A 30 14.25 -2.18 -5.32
CA ASN A 30 14.38 -3.24 -6.33
C ASN A 30 13.20 -3.12 -7.32
N LEU A 31 13.48 -2.98 -8.60
CA LEU A 31 12.46 -2.75 -9.63
C LEU A 31 12.09 -4.06 -10.33
N GLU A 32 10.79 -4.40 -10.30
CA GLU A 32 10.18 -5.51 -11.01
C GLU A 32 9.17 -5.00 -12.04
N VAL A 33 9.49 -5.15 -13.32
CA VAL A 33 8.65 -4.68 -14.43
C VAL A 33 7.94 -5.85 -15.12
N SER A 34 6.70 -5.64 -15.48
CA SER A 34 5.91 -6.58 -16.29
C SER A 34 5.25 -5.84 -17.45
N ALA A 35 4.86 -6.58 -18.49
CA ALA A 35 4.22 -5.99 -19.66
C ALA A 35 2.88 -5.30 -19.33
N ASP A 36 2.15 -5.83 -18.36
CA ASP A 36 0.85 -5.30 -17.97
C ASP A 36 0.54 -5.53 -16.47
N ARG A 37 -0.55 -4.89 -16.02
CA ARG A 37 -1.06 -5.00 -14.65
C ARG A 37 -1.41 -6.45 -14.28
N LYS A 38 -1.99 -7.24 -15.18
CA LYS A 38 -2.42 -8.60 -14.89
C LYS A 38 -1.22 -9.49 -14.57
N ILE A 39 -0.17 -9.40 -15.37
CA ILE A 39 1.08 -10.12 -15.15
C ILE A 39 1.73 -9.65 -13.83
N THR A 40 1.76 -8.34 -13.59
CA THR A 40 2.28 -7.77 -12.35
C THR A 40 1.59 -8.35 -11.13
N MET A 41 0.25 -8.31 -11.08
CA MET A 41 -0.53 -8.78 -9.93
C MET A 41 -0.48 -10.32 -9.80
N THR A 42 -0.35 -11.04 -10.90
CA THR A 42 -0.10 -12.49 -10.88
C THR A 42 1.23 -12.82 -10.18
N LYS A 43 2.31 -12.10 -10.51
CA LYS A 43 3.60 -12.26 -9.83
C LYS A 43 3.49 -11.98 -8.32
N VAL A 44 2.79 -10.92 -7.97
CA VAL A 44 2.58 -10.55 -6.56
C VAL A 44 1.78 -11.63 -5.83
N GLY A 45 0.66 -12.11 -6.38
CA GLY A 45 -0.14 -13.18 -5.77
C GLY A 45 0.65 -14.48 -5.57
N ASN A 46 1.52 -14.83 -6.54
CA ASN A 46 2.45 -15.96 -6.38
C ASN A 46 3.45 -15.72 -5.26
N LEU A 47 4.06 -14.52 -5.19
CA LEU A 47 5.00 -14.18 -4.13
C LEU A 47 4.35 -14.25 -2.74
N MET A 48 3.10 -13.81 -2.60
CA MET A 48 2.30 -13.97 -1.38
C MET A 48 2.18 -15.45 -0.99
N THR A 49 1.85 -16.30 -1.96
CA THR A 49 1.65 -17.72 -1.73
C THR A 49 2.95 -18.42 -1.31
N GLU A 50 4.04 -18.13 -2.01
CA GLU A 50 5.36 -18.73 -1.67
C GLU A 50 5.83 -18.33 -0.27
N GLU A 51 5.58 -17.10 0.19
CA GLU A 51 5.94 -16.69 1.54
C GLU A 51 5.19 -17.50 2.60
N VAL A 52 3.89 -17.72 2.40
CA VAL A 52 3.09 -18.55 3.34
C VAL A 52 3.54 -20.01 3.33
N ILE A 53 3.78 -20.58 2.15
CA ILE A 53 4.27 -21.97 2.01
C ILE A 53 5.60 -22.13 2.75
N GLU A 54 6.54 -21.23 2.54
CA GLU A 54 7.87 -21.32 3.15
C GLU A 54 7.82 -21.17 4.67
N ASN A 55 7.04 -20.21 5.17
CA ASN A 55 6.86 -20.03 6.61
C ASN A 55 6.13 -21.24 7.25
N ASN A 56 5.13 -21.80 6.58
CA ASN A 56 4.43 -23.00 7.06
C ASN A 56 5.37 -24.21 7.16
N LYS A 57 6.27 -24.44 6.20
CA LYS A 57 7.29 -25.50 6.27
C LYS A 57 8.18 -25.37 7.49
N GLN A 58 8.43 -24.14 7.93
CA GLN A 58 9.27 -23.84 9.10
C GLN A 58 8.47 -23.76 10.41
N ASN A 59 7.18 -24.02 10.41
CA ASN A 59 6.27 -23.78 11.55
C ASN A 59 6.34 -22.34 12.08
N LYS A 60 6.59 -21.39 11.21
CA LYS A 60 6.73 -19.97 11.53
C LYS A 60 5.44 -19.23 11.24
N ILE A 61 5.07 -18.30 12.13
CA ILE A 61 3.97 -17.37 11.85
C ILE A 61 4.38 -16.39 10.75
N THR A 62 3.41 -16.04 9.91
CA THR A 62 3.53 -14.99 8.87
C THR A 62 2.75 -13.77 9.32
N LYS A 63 3.33 -12.59 9.22
CA LYS A 63 2.71 -11.33 9.64
C LYS A 63 2.71 -10.34 8.49
N TRP A 64 1.54 -10.02 7.98
CA TRP A 64 1.35 -9.12 6.87
C TRP A 64 0.62 -7.84 7.25
N VAL A 65 0.95 -6.76 6.54
CA VAL A 65 0.05 -5.62 6.40
C VAL A 65 -0.58 -5.70 5.01
N LEU A 66 -1.91 -5.68 4.91
CA LEU A 66 -2.66 -5.79 3.66
C LEU A 66 -3.53 -4.56 3.38
N PRO A 67 -3.59 -4.10 2.11
CA PRO A 67 -4.56 -3.10 1.67
C PRO A 67 -5.91 -3.75 1.31
N ALA A 68 -6.98 -2.98 1.40
CA ALA A 68 -8.25 -3.34 0.76
C ALA A 68 -8.31 -2.95 -0.74
N GLY A 69 -7.28 -2.30 -1.24
CA GLY A 69 -7.08 -1.99 -2.65
C GLY A 69 -5.62 -1.64 -2.95
N PRO A 70 -4.99 -2.21 -3.99
CA PRO A 70 -5.54 -3.11 -5.00
C PRO A 70 -5.91 -4.51 -4.49
N THR A 71 -6.77 -5.21 -5.23
CA THR A 71 -7.28 -6.54 -4.85
C THR A 71 -6.97 -7.64 -5.87
N ASP A 72 -6.49 -7.28 -7.07
CA ASP A 72 -6.24 -8.20 -8.19
C ASP A 72 -5.24 -9.32 -7.85
N GLN A 73 -4.26 -9.04 -6.98
CA GLN A 73 -3.28 -10.03 -6.52
C GLN A 73 -3.92 -11.16 -5.69
N TYR A 74 -5.06 -10.88 -5.08
CA TYR A 74 -5.75 -11.86 -4.23
C TYR A 74 -6.36 -12.99 -5.04
N ASP A 75 -6.73 -12.78 -6.30
CA ASP A 75 -7.29 -13.83 -7.15
C ASP A 75 -6.34 -15.02 -7.26
N VAL A 76 -5.09 -14.76 -7.65
CA VAL A 76 -4.07 -15.81 -7.78
C VAL A 76 -3.72 -16.44 -6.42
N PHE A 77 -3.59 -15.61 -5.39
CA PHE A 77 -3.31 -16.11 -4.03
C PHE A 77 -4.40 -17.06 -3.53
N ILE A 78 -5.68 -16.66 -3.64
CA ILE A 78 -6.83 -17.44 -3.19
C ILE A 78 -6.97 -18.73 -4.00
N ASP A 79 -6.82 -18.66 -5.31
CA ASP A 79 -6.89 -19.83 -6.19
C ASP A 79 -5.82 -20.86 -5.79
N ARG A 80 -4.59 -20.43 -5.54
CA ARG A 80 -3.53 -21.32 -5.08
C ARG A 80 -3.78 -21.86 -3.68
N VAL A 81 -4.20 -21.03 -2.73
CA VAL A 81 -4.55 -21.46 -1.36
C VAL A 81 -5.57 -22.58 -1.41
N ASN A 82 -6.65 -22.39 -2.17
CA ASN A 82 -7.73 -23.36 -2.26
C ASN A 82 -7.35 -24.65 -3.02
N ASN A 83 -6.60 -24.54 -4.12
CA ASN A 83 -6.26 -25.69 -4.96
C ASN A 83 -5.09 -26.51 -4.39
N GLU A 84 -4.11 -25.83 -3.79
CA GLU A 84 -2.94 -26.48 -3.19
C GLU A 84 -3.15 -26.83 -1.71
N ASN A 85 -4.34 -26.53 -1.15
CA ASN A 85 -4.71 -26.75 0.26
C ASN A 85 -3.72 -26.10 1.25
N ILE A 86 -3.36 -24.86 1.02
CA ILE A 86 -2.40 -24.13 1.85
C ILE A 86 -3.10 -23.57 3.08
N SER A 87 -2.68 -23.98 4.28
CA SER A 87 -3.24 -23.50 5.53
C SER A 87 -2.80 -22.06 5.82
N LEU A 88 -3.76 -21.19 6.13
CA LEU A 88 -3.53 -19.83 6.59
C LEU A 88 -3.67 -19.67 8.12
N LYS A 89 -3.67 -20.78 8.87
CA LYS A 89 -3.84 -20.76 10.33
C LYS A 89 -2.71 -20.03 11.08
N ASN A 90 -1.54 -19.93 10.46
CA ASN A 90 -0.39 -19.22 11.03
C ASN A 90 -0.20 -17.81 10.44
N LEU A 91 -1.18 -17.30 9.66
CA LEU A 91 -1.12 -15.98 9.03
C LEU A 91 -1.84 -14.93 9.89
N TRP A 92 -1.12 -13.89 10.29
CA TRP A 92 -1.65 -12.70 10.94
C TRP A 92 -1.73 -11.56 9.92
N ILE A 93 -2.88 -10.94 9.79
CA ILE A 93 -3.13 -9.85 8.84
C ILE A 93 -3.50 -8.59 9.60
N PHE A 94 -2.66 -7.57 9.45
CA PHE A 94 -2.94 -6.20 9.87
C PHE A 94 -3.51 -5.46 8.66
N HIS A 95 -4.76 -5.06 8.72
CA HIS A 95 -5.37 -4.24 7.67
C HIS A 95 -4.94 -2.79 7.81
N MET A 96 -4.72 -2.13 6.66
CA MET A 96 -4.14 -0.79 6.63
C MET A 96 -5.06 0.27 7.21
N ASP A 97 -6.36 0.15 6.93
CA ASP A 97 -7.29 1.25 7.17
C ASP A 97 -8.74 0.79 7.16
N GLU A 98 -9.62 1.66 7.67
CA GLU A 98 -11.06 1.60 7.49
C GLU A 98 -11.61 3.01 7.29
N PHE A 99 -12.61 3.15 6.43
CA PHE A 99 -13.27 4.42 6.21
C PHE A 99 -14.16 4.84 7.39
N LEU A 100 -14.23 6.13 7.59
CA LEU A 100 -15.11 6.75 8.58
C LEU A 100 -15.97 7.82 7.92
N ASP A 101 -17.19 8.01 8.45
CA ASP A 101 -18.05 9.11 8.05
C ASP A 101 -17.53 10.47 8.62
N TRP A 102 -18.20 11.55 8.28
CA TRP A 102 -17.84 12.90 8.72
C TRP A 102 -17.90 13.11 10.26
N GLN A 103 -18.51 12.20 11.01
CA GLN A 103 -18.52 12.19 12.48
C GLN A 103 -17.47 11.24 13.07
N GLY A 104 -16.62 10.61 12.24
CA GLY A 104 -15.64 9.64 12.68
C GLY A 104 -16.22 8.26 13.02
N ARG A 105 -17.40 7.90 12.50
CA ARG A 105 -18.04 6.60 12.74
C ARG A 105 -17.72 5.63 11.60
N PRO A 106 -17.44 4.36 11.90
CA PRO A 106 -17.26 3.34 10.85
C PRO A 106 -18.58 3.07 10.13
N PHE A 107 -18.49 2.75 8.84
CA PHE A 107 -19.64 2.29 8.07
C PHE A 107 -20.02 0.85 8.44
N PRO A 108 -21.28 0.44 8.18
CA PRO A 108 -21.71 -0.95 8.36
C PRO A 108 -20.86 -1.91 7.51
N ILE A 109 -20.41 -3.01 8.10
CA ILE A 109 -19.52 -3.98 7.42
C ILE A 109 -20.17 -4.59 6.17
N GLY A 110 -21.48 -4.61 6.05
CA GLY A 110 -22.19 -5.08 4.86
C GLY A 110 -22.14 -4.13 3.65
N ASP A 111 -21.73 -2.89 3.82
CA ASP A 111 -21.56 -1.92 2.72
C ASP A 111 -20.16 -2.07 2.12
N THR A 112 -20.09 -2.64 0.91
CA THR A 112 -18.81 -2.92 0.24
C THR A 112 -18.15 -1.68 -0.36
N TYR A 113 -18.86 -0.56 -0.48
CA TYR A 113 -18.28 0.68 -1.00
C TYR A 113 -17.55 1.48 0.07
N GLU A 114 -18.18 1.66 1.20
CA GLU A 114 -17.72 2.50 2.28
C GLU A 114 -17.03 1.70 3.39
N SER A 115 -17.16 0.36 3.43
CA SER A 115 -16.45 -0.49 4.38
C SER A 115 -15.34 -1.28 3.72
N LEU A 116 -14.11 -1.02 4.13
CA LEU A 116 -12.94 -1.78 3.65
C LEU A 116 -12.93 -3.20 4.24
N GLU A 117 -13.41 -3.37 5.47
CA GLU A 117 -13.63 -4.69 6.05
C GLU A 117 -14.68 -5.50 5.29
N GLY A 118 -15.79 -4.86 4.90
CA GLY A 118 -16.80 -5.49 4.04
C GLY A 118 -16.22 -5.92 2.69
N THR A 119 -15.40 -5.07 2.08
CA THR A 119 -14.67 -5.36 0.86
C THR A 119 -13.76 -6.60 1.03
N MET A 120 -12.95 -6.64 2.07
CA MET A 120 -12.04 -7.77 2.33
C MET A 120 -12.79 -9.06 2.69
N ASN A 121 -13.92 -8.96 3.38
CA ASN A 121 -14.77 -10.11 3.65
C ASN A 121 -15.31 -10.73 2.36
N SER A 122 -15.68 -9.93 1.37
CA SER A 122 -16.21 -10.43 0.09
C SER A 122 -15.12 -10.85 -0.89
N CYS A 123 -14.05 -10.04 -1.06
CA CYS A 123 -13.05 -10.29 -2.09
C CYS A 123 -11.89 -11.21 -1.66
N PHE A 124 -11.69 -11.40 -0.35
CA PHE A 124 -10.59 -12.21 0.19
C PHE A 124 -11.10 -13.35 1.07
N TYR A 125 -11.55 -13.04 2.29
CA TYR A 125 -11.89 -14.08 3.29
C TYR A 125 -13.02 -15.00 2.88
N GLY A 126 -14.10 -14.49 2.29
CA GLY A 126 -15.26 -15.27 1.85
C GLY A 126 -15.02 -16.16 0.64
N ARG A 127 -13.84 -16.04 -0.01
CA ARG A 127 -13.45 -16.86 -1.17
C ARG A 127 -12.48 -17.99 -0.80
N ILE A 128 -11.96 -17.98 0.42
CA ILE A 128 -11.06 -19.03 0.93
C ILE A 128 -11.88 -20.06 1.66
N LYS A 129 -11.59 -21.36 1.44
CA LYS A 129 -12.23 -22.47 2.16
C LYS A 129 -12.08 -22.28 3.67
N ASP A 130 -13.15 -22.51 4.45
CA ASP A 130 -13.18 -22.22 5.88
C ASP A 130 -12.07 -22.93 6.66
N GLU A 131 -11.79 -24.19 6.31
CA GLU A 131 -10.74 -25.00 6.94
C GLU A 131 -9.32 -24.48 6.70
N LEU A 132 -9.11 -23.71 5.62
CA LEU A 132 -7.81 -23.13 5.27
C LEU A 132 -7.66 -21.68 5.74
N ASN A 133 -8.76 -21.02 6.07
CA ASN A 133 -8.84 -19.57 6.24
C ASN A 133 -8.04 -19.05 7.44
N VAL A 134 -7.77 -17.76 7.41
CA VAL A 134 -7.17 -17.01 8.53
C VAL A 134 -8.15 -16.98 9.70
N PRO A 135 -7.75 -17.35 10.92
CA PRO A 135 -8.59 -17.23 12.11
C PRO A 135 -9.08 -15.79 12.33
N LEU A 136 -10.29 -15.63 12.85
CA LEU A 136 -10.89 -14.30 13.05
C LEU A 136 -10.04 -13.40 13.96
N GLU A 137 -9.46 -13.97 15.02
CA GLU A 137 -8.60 -13.28 15.98
C GLU A 137 -7.24 -12.84 15.39
N GLN A 138 -6.90 -13.31 14.19
CA GLN A 138 -5.69 -12.95 13.45
C GLN A 138 -5.95 -11.92 12.33
N ARG A 139 -7.20 -11.47 12.15
CA ARG A 139 -7.62 -10.44 11.21
C ARG A 139 -7.70 -9.10 11.93
N ILE A 140 -6.59 -8.40 11.99
CA ILE A 140 -6.43 -7.20 12.82
C ILE A 140 -6.84 -5.95 12.03
N TRP A 141 -7.92 -5.32 12.47
CA TRP A 141 -8.42 -4.07 11.92
C TRP A 141 -8.12 -2.90 12.86
N PRO A 142 -7.76 -1.73 12.34
CA PRO A 142 -7.72 -0.53 13.17
C PRO A 142 -9.14 -0.18 13.64
N ARG A 143 -9.30 0.10 14.94
CA ARG A 143 -10.61 0.34 15.57
C ARG A 143 -10.57 1.61 16.41
N ILE A 144 -11.63 2.42 16.32
CA ILE A 144 -11.74 3.67 17.09
C ILE A 144 -11.83 3.42 18.61
N ASN A 145 -12.46 2.34 19.02
CA ASN A 145 -12.64 1.99 20.44
C ASN A 145 -11.38 1.37 21.07
N ASP A 146 -10.40 0.98 20.28
CA ASP A 146 -9.09 0.48 20.75
C ASP A 146 -8.00 0.84 19.72
N ILE A 147 -7.69 2.12 19.65
CA ILE A 147 -6.85 2.70 18.60
C ILE A 147 -5.40 2.20 18.67
N ASP A 148 -4.91 1.88 19.85
CA ASP A 148 -3.54 1.38 20.06
C ASP A 148 -3.40 -0.14 19.85
N TYR A 149 -4.49 -0.88 19.66
CA TYR A 149 -4.46 -2.34 19.62
C TYR A 149 -3.53 -2.89 18.54
N ALA A 150 -3.65 -2.38 17.31
CA ALA A 150 -2.81 -2.84 16.19
C ALA A 150 -1.32 -2.56 16.44
N ASP A 151 -0.98 -1.37 16.93
CA ASP A 151 0.40 -1.00 17.26
C ASP A 151 0.99 -1.89 18.36
N ASN A 152 0.26 -2.06 19.45
CA ASN A 152 0.68 -2.87 20.60
C ASN A 152 0.84 -4.36 20.23
N LEU A 153 -0.08 -4.89 19.43
CA LEU A 153 -0.01 -6.27 18.97
C LEU A 153 1.16 -6.48 17.99
N CYS A 154 1.39 -5.54 17.07
CA CYS A 154 2.54 -5.58 16.16
C CYS A 154 3.86 -5.62 16.95
N GLU A 155 4.00 -4.76 17.96
CA GLU A 155 5.19 -4.73 18.82
C GLU A 155 5.35 -6.05 19.59
N LYS A 156 4.29 -6.58 20.19
CA LYS A 156 4.28 -7.87 20.89
C LYS A 156 4.67 -9.05 20.00
N LEU A 157 4.28 -9.02 18.72
CA LEU A 157 4.62 -10.05 17.72
C LEU A 157 6.02 -9.84 17.09
N GLY A 158 6.76 -8.80 17.49
CA GLY A 158 8.11 -8.52 16.98
C GLY A 158 8.13 -7.95 15.54
N GLY A 159 7.15 -7.11 15.21
CA GLY A 159 7.06 -6.42 13.91
C GLY A 159 6.39 -7.25 12.81
N ILE A 160 6.46 -6.75 11.60
CA ILE A 160 5.81 -7.28 10.38
C ILE A 160 6.84 -8.04 9.51
N ASP A 161 6.43 -9.09 8.82
CA ASP A 161 7.28 -9.76 7.84
C ASP A 161 7.19 -9.05 6.49
N THR A 162 5.97 -8.81 5.95
CA THR A 162 5.80 -8.12 4.66
C THR A 162 4.64 -7.12 4.69
N VAL A 163 4.90 -5.92 4.19
CA VAL A 163 3.86 -4.94 3.83
C VAL A 163 3.57 -5.07 2.33
N TRP A 164 2.33 -5.34 1.98
CA TRP A 164 1.83 -5.38 0.61
C TRP A 164 1.12 -4.06 0.33
N ALA A 165 1.79 -3.12 -0.30
CA ALA A 165 1.35 -1.73 -0.35
C ALA A 165 0.81 -1.32 -1.71
N GLY A 166 -0.45 -0.92 -1.77
CA GLY A 166 -0.93 -0.01 -2.80
C GLY A 166 -0.38 1.40 -2.54
N VAL A 167 0.00 2.12 -3.58
CA VAL A 167 0.56 3.48 -3.47
C VAL A 167 -0.35 4.47 -4.18
N GLY A 168 -0.73 5.55 -3.52
CA GLY A 168 -1.51 6.63 -4.10
C GLY A 168 -0.70 7.56 -5.01
N ALA A 169 -1.38 8.45 -5.74
CA ALA A 169 -0.74 9.34 -6.72
C ALA A 169 0.29 10.31 -6.10
N LYS A 170 0.08 10.70 -4.84
CA LYS A 170 1.00 11.51 -4.03
C LYS A 170 1.81 10.64 -3.04
N GLY A 171 1.97 9.35 -3.33
CA GLY A 171 2.83 8.47 -2.54
C GLY A 171 2.26 8.03 -1.20
N LEU A 172 0.99 8.23 -0.93
CA LEU A 172 0.37 7.69 0.28
C LEU A 172 0.41 6.16 0.25
N VAL A 173 0.62 5.57 1.42
CA VAL A 173 0.44 4.14 1.70
C VAL A 173 -0.49 4.04 2.90
N ALA A 174 -1.57 3.23 2.81
CA ALA A 174 -2.73 3.40 3.66
C ALA A 174 -3.25 4.85 3.53
N PHE A 175 -3.82 5.47 4.57
CA PHE A 175 -4.05 6.91 4.60
C PHE A 175 -2.96 7.68 5.36
N CYS A 176 -1.71 7.18 5.32
CA CYS A 176 -0.54 7.94 5.72
C CYS A 176 -0.16 8.91 4.60
N GLU A 177 -0.81 10.05 4.58
CA GLU A 177 -0.65 11.12 3.59
C GLU A 177 0.29 12.21 4.10
N GLU A 178 0.68 13.12 3.20
CA GLU A 178 1.40 14.33 3.58
C GLU A 178 0.62 15.08 4.67
N PRO A 179 1.23 15.34 5.85
CA PRO A 179 0.55 16.07 6.91
C PRO A 179 0.26 17.51 6.49
N ARG A 180 -1.00 17.90 6.51
CA ARG A 180 -1.44 19.26 6.21
C ARG A 180 -1.83 19.98 7.50
N SER A 181 -0.97 20.85 7.96
CA SER A 181 -1.24 21.70 9.11
C SER A 181 -0.62 23.09 8.92
N TYR A 182 -1.39 24.11 9.23
CA TYR A 182 -0.90 25.48 9.22
C TYR A 182 0.00 25.80 10.43
N CYS A 183 -0.31 25.18 11.57
CA CYS A 183 0.33 25.53 12.85
C CYS A 183 1.42 24.54 13.27
N TYR A 184 1.31 23.29 12.85
CA TYR A 184 2.17 22.22 13.32
C TYR A 184 3.02 21.67 12.19
N HIS A 185 4.33 21.66 12.40
CA HIS A 185 5.29 21.05 11.51
C HIS A 185 5.73 19.71 12.10
N ILE A 186 5.52 18.64 11.38
CA ILE A 186 5.96 17.31 11.77
C ILE A 186 7.33 17.03 11.15
N SER A 187 8.22 16.44 11.92
CA SER A 187 9.51 15.97 11.43
C SER A 187 9.36 14.63 10.71
N GLU A 188 10.36 14.26 9.92
CA GLU A 188 10.47 12.95 9.28
C GLU A 188 10.44 11.81 10.33
N GLU A 189 11.14 11.99 11.45
CA GLU A 189 11.19 11.02 12.54
C GLU A 189 9.83 10.84 13.22
N GLU A 190 9.13 11.92 13.52
CA GLU A 190 7.76 11.85 14.07
C GLU A 190 6.80 11.14 13.12
N PHE A 191 6.91 11.41 11.81
CA PHE A 191 6.07 10.76 10.82
C PHE A 191 6.38 9.26 10.69
N ALA A 192 7.65 8.89 10.66
CA ALA A 192 8.10 7.49 10.64
C ALA A 192 7.63 6.71 11.88
N ASN A 193 7.54 7.38 13.05
CA ASN A 193 7.07 6.80 14.30
C ASN A 193 5.56 6.99 14.55
N SER A 194 4.83 7.48 13.55
CA SER A 194 3.39 7.70 13.70
C SER A 194 2.65 6.39 13.95
N LYS A 195 1.73 6.43 14.92
CA LYS A 195 0.87 5.31 15.30
C LYS A 195 -0.44 5.32 14.52
N THR A 196 -1.23 4.27 14.72
CA THR A 196 -2.62 4.19 14.26
C THR A 196 -3.40 5.42 14.73
N ARG A 197 -4.13 6.05 13.83
CA ARG A 197 -4.83 7.32 14.09
C ARG A 197 -5.99 7.56 13.15
N ILE A 198 -6.90 8.42 13.58
CA ILE A 198 -7.95 8.97 12.72
C ILE A 198 -7.37 10.13 11.92
N VAL A 199 -7.67 10.17 10.63
CA VAL A 199 -7.21 11.20 9.69
C VAL A 199 -8.36 11.73 8.85
N ASN A 200 -8.30 13.00 8.45
CA ASN A 200 -9.04 13.49 7.31
C ASN A 200 -8.31 13.07 6.03
N ILE A 201 -9.05 12.62 5.03
CA ILE A 201 -8.47 12.27 3.73
C ILE A 201 -8.19 13.56 2.97
N ASN A 202 -6.99 13.68 2.40
CA ASN A 202 -6.58 14.87 1.65
C ASN A 202 -7.39 15.05 0.36
N ASP A 203 -7.60 16.30 -0.06
CA ASP A 203 -8.44 16.64 -1.21
C ASP A 203 -7.99 15.97 -2.51
N ASP A 204 -6.68 15.88 -2.75
CA ASP A 204 -6.12 15.21 -3.92
C ASP A 204 -6.41 13.69 -3.92
N THR A 205 -6.46 13.05 -2.76
CA THR A 205 -6.87 11.65 -2.63
C THR A 205 -8.37 11.50 -2.85
N ILE A 206 -9.21 12.41 -2.32
CA ILE A 206 -10.65 12.43 -2.59
C ILE A 206 -10.90 12.56 -4.10
N VAL A 207 -10.22 13.49 -4.76
CA VAL A 207 -10.31 13.65 -6.22
C VAL A 207 -9.90 12.37 -6.94
N ALA A 208 -8.76 11.77 -6.60
CA ALA A 208 -8.27 10.56 -7.25
C ALA A 208 -9.22 9.37 -7.06
N LEU A 209 -9.76 9.17 -5.86
CA LEU A 209 -10.72 8.09 -5.56
C LEU A 209 -12.06 8.32 -6.30
N SER A 210 -12.58 9.55 -6.31
CA SER A 210 -13.82 9.87 -7.00
C SER A 210 -13.73 9.62 -8.50
N GLN A 211 -12.63 10.03 -9.14
CA GLN A 211 -12.38 9.81 -10.56
C GLN A 211 -12.25 8.32 -10.90
N ARG A 212 -11.53 7.58 -10.06
CA ARG A 212 -11.23 6.18 -10.31
C ARG A 212 -12.45 5.26 -10.09
N THR A 213 -13.25 5.53 -9.07
CA THR A 213 -14.24 4.58 -8.55
C THR A 213 -15.69 5.05 -8.71
N PHE A 214 -15.93 6.35 -8.60
CA PHE A 214 -17.28 6.90 -8.45
C PHE A 214 -17.73 7.84 -9.57
N GLY A 215 -17.05 7.83 -10.73
CA GLY A 215 -17.42 8.70 -11.86
C GLY A 215 -17.40 10.19 -11.52
N VAL A 216 -16.42 10.61 -10.68
CA VAL A 216 -16.24 11.98 -10.18
C VAL A 216 -17.34 12.44 -9.18
N CYS A 217 -18.07 11.51 -8.56
CA CYS A 217 -18.99 11.81 -7.49
C CYS A 217 -18.22 11.94 -6.16
N TYR A 218 -17.82 13.16 -5.80
CA TYR A 218 -17.01 13.44 -4.60
C TYR A 218 -17.73 13.04 -3.30
N ASP A 219 -19.07 13.21 -3.26
CA ASP A 219 -19.88 12.90 -2.08
C ASP A 219 -19.90 11.40 -1.72
N ARG A 220 -19.46 10.53 -2.65
CA ARG A 220 -19.33 9.10 -2.40
C ARG A 220 -18.00 8.71 -1.77
N VAL A 221 -17.04 9.61 -1.71
CA VAL A 221 -15.74 9.35 -1.06
C VAL A 221 -15.86 9.68 0.42
N PRO A 222 -15.63 8.71 1.32
CA PRO A 222 -15.64 9.01 2.76
C PRO A 222 -14.61 10.07 3.11
N PRO A 223 -14.94 11.03 3.99
CA PRO A 223 -14.05 12.16 4.28
C PRO A 223 -12.94 11.85 5.27
N MET A 224 -13.07 10.74 6.02
CA MET A 224 -12.16 10.37 7.09
C MET A 224 -11.80 8.88 7.00
N SER A 225 -10.71 8.53 7.65
CA SER A 225 -10.28 7.15 7.83
C SER A 225 -9.63 6.97 9.19
N ILE A 226 -9.69 5.76 9.74
CA ILE A 226 -8.73 5.28 10.74
C ILE A 226 -7.67 4.48 9.99
N THR A 227 -6.39 4.84 10.17
CA THR A 227 -5.27 4.25 9.41
C THR A 227 -4.18 3.76 10.35
N VAL A 228 -3.63 2.59 10.05
CA VAL A 228 -2.41 2.10 10.69
C VAL A 228 -1.25 3.05 10.40
N GLY A 229 -0.45 3.37 11.41
CA GLY A 229 0.65 4.30 11.28
C GLY A 229 1.90 3.71 10.64
N PHE A 230 2.84 4.58 10.29
CA PHE A 230 4.11 4.15 9.71
C PHE A 230 4.96 3.32 10.69
N LYS A 231 4.83 3.54 12.02
CA LYS A 231 5.53 2.71 13.00
C LYS A 231 5.30 1.21 12.77
N VAL A 232 4.06 0.79 12.49
CA VAL A 232 3.72 -0.60 12.17
C VAL A 232 4.28 -1.00 10.80
N MET A 233 4.00 -0.21 9.76
CA MET A 233 4.39 -0.56 8.39
C MET A 233 5.91 -0.59 8.18
N LEU A 234 6.65 0.36 8.77
CA LEU A 234 8.10 0.43 8.65
C LEU A 234 8.84 -0.57 9.55
N SER A 235 8.14 -1.27 10.46
CA SER A 235 8.71 -2.41 11.20
C SER A 235 8.91 -3.65 10.34
N ALA A 236 8.47 -3.61 9.07
CA ALA A 236 8.50 -4.75 8.18
C ALA A 236 9.92 -5.12 7.74
N LYS A 237 10.13 -6.43 7.50
CA LYS A 237 11.38 -6.94 6.89
C LYS A 237 11.39 -6.72 5.38
N ARG A 238 10.21 -6.67 4.77
CA ARG A 238 10.01 -6.46 3.33
C ARG A 238 8.80 -5.57 3.06
N ALA A 239 8.92 -4.70 2.07
CA ALA A 239 7.79 -3.96 1.51
C ALA A 239 7.66 -4.26 0.01
N VAL A 240 6.48 -4.64 -0.42
CA VAL A 240 6.12 -4.85 -1.81
C VAL A 240 5.19 -3.73 -2.22
N LEU A 241 5.71 -2.79 -3.00
CA LEU A 241 4.99 -1.64 -3.52
C LEU A 241 4.33 -2.02 -4.84
N MET A 242 2.99 -2.04 -4.90
CA MET A 242 2.23 -2.46 -6.07
C MET A 242 1.69 -1.23 -6.81
N VAL A 243 2.31 -0.88 -7.93
CA VAL A 243 1.95 0.31 -8.70
C VAL A 243 1.89 -0.02 -10.19
N ALA A 244 0.76 -0.55 -10.65
CA ALA A 244 0.51 -0.92 -12.02
C ALA A 244 -0.88 -0.42 -12.46
N THR A 245 -1.05 0.91 -12.52
CA THR A 245 -2.35 1.55 -12.79
C THR A 245 -2.30 2.61 -13.88
N GLY A 246 -1.19 2.69 -14.61
CA GLY A 246 -1.07 3.55 -15.78
C GLY A 246 -0.81 5.03 -15.46
N THR A 247 -1.32 5.89 -16.31
CA THR A 247 -0.89 7.30 -16.46
C THR A 247 -0.91 8.14 -15.18
N TRP A 248 -1.87 7.94 -14.31
CA TRP A 248 -2.03 8.78 -13.11
C TRP A 248 -1.05 8.47 -11.97
N LYS A 249 -0.19 7.43 -12.14
CA LYS A 249 0.87 7.09 -11.19
C LYS A 249 2.28 7.12 -11.78
N GLN A 250 2.44 7.60 -12.99
CA GLN A 250 3.73 7.64 -13.68
C GLN A 250 4.76 8.51 -12.95
N THR A 251 4.37 9.60 -12.32
CA THR A 251 5.28 10.45 -11.52
C THR A 251 5.65 9.78 -10.20
N VAL A 252 4.68 9.24 -9.45
CA VAL A 252 4.95 8.69 -8.13
C VAL A 252 5.89 7.48 -8.16
N VAL A 253 5.85 6.66 -9.20
CA VAL A 253 6.82 5.54 -9.34
C VAL A 253 8.24 6.06 -9.51
N ARG A 254 8.44 7.19 -10.21
CA ARG A 254 9.75 7.85 -10.35
C ARG A 254 10.23 8.39 -9.01
N VAL A 255 9.35 9.07 -8.28
CA VAL A 255 9.65 9.57 -6.94
C VAL A 255 10.04 8.42 -6.00
N ALA A 256 9.29 7.32 -6.00
CA ALA A 256 9.59 6.14 -5.17
C ALA A 256 10.96 5.51 -5.49
N MET A 257 11.41 5.60 -6.75
CA MET A 257 12.69 5.04 -7.18
C MET A 257 13.90 5.90 -6.84
N PHE A 258 13.75 7.23 -6.83
CA PHE A 258 14.90 8.12 -6.80
C PHE A 258 14.99 9.03 -5.56
N SER A 259 13.85 9.37 -4.95
CA SER A 259 13.82 10.39 -3.90
C SER A 259 14.38 9.89 -2.57
N GLU A 260 15.04 10.79 -1.85
CA GLU A 260 15.22 10.66 -0.41
C GLU A 260 13.86 10.78 0.30
N PRO A 261 13.75 10.34 1.57
CA PRO A 261 12.50 10.43 2.31
C PRO A 261 11.97 11.86 2.38
N THR A 262 10.69 12.00 2.06
CA THR A 262 10.00 13.29 2.14
C THR A 262 8.55 13.09 2.56
N LEU A 263 8.04 14.01 3.38
CA LEU A 263 6.64 14.01 3.81
C LEU A 263 5.67 14.22 2.63
N GLU A 264 6.12 14.90 1.58
CA GLU A 264 5.32 15.15 0.37
C GLU A 264 4.95 13.85 -0.37
N TYR A 265 5.83 12.84 -0.31
CA TYR A 265 5.61 11.50 -0.90
C TYR A 265 5.94 10.42 0.12
N PRO A 266 5.02 10.07 1.01
CA PRO A 266 5.27 9.15 2.13
C PRO A 266 5.84 7.78 1.74
N VAL A 267 5.58 7.28 0.53
CA VAL A 267 6.17 6.04 0.00
C VAL A 267 7.69 6.04 0.05
N THR A 268 8.33 7.20 0.02
CA THR A 268 9.80 7.36 0.06
C THR A 268 10.42 6.97 1.40
N PHE A 269 9.62 6.79 2.45
CA PHE A 269 10.09 6.30 3.74
C PHE A 269 10.47 4.81 3.69
N PHE A 270 9.79 4.02 2.87
CA PHE A 270 10.05 2.58 2.83
C PHE A 270 11.51 2.23 2.50
N PRO A 271 12.14 2.78 1.45
CA PRO A 271 13.54 2.47 1.15
C PRO A 271 14.55 2.84 2.23
N LYS A 272 14.19 3.81 3.10
CA LYS A 272 15.05 4.22 4.22
C LYS A 272 14.94 3.28 5.42
N TYR A 273 13.74 2.81 5.73
CA TYR A 273 13.46 2.13 6.99
C TYR A 273 13.25 0.63 6.84
N VAL A 274 12.87 0.14 5.66
CA VAL A 274 12.62 -1.28 5.39
C VAL A 274 13.79 -1.89 4.62
N PRO A 275 14.39 -2.98 5.11
CA PRO A 275 15.62 -3.55 4.53
C PRO A 275 15.48 -4.04 3.08
N ASN A 276 14.29 -4.51 2.70
CA ASN A 276 14.02 -5.04 1.37
C ASN A 276 12.75 -4.42 0.79
N VAL A 277 12.91 -3.52 -0.16
CA VAL A 277 11.79 -2.86 -0.83
C VAL A 277 11.78 -3.22 -2.31
N ILE A 278 10.66 -3.76 -2.78
CA ILE A 278 10.46 -4.17 -4.16
C ILE A 278 9.29 -3.37 -4.74
N LEU A 279 9.51 -2.70 -5.85
CA LEU A 279 8.50 -2.00 -6.61
C LEU A 279 8.04 -2.86 -7.78
N TYR A 280 6.83 -3.41 -7.71
CA TYR A 280 6.17 -4.11 -8.79
C TYR A 280 5.34 -3.13 -9.62
N THR A 281 5.64 -3.04 -10.91
CA THR A 281 4.99 -2.10 -11.82
C THR A 281 4.86 -2.68 -13.23
N ASP A 282 4.17 -1.97 -14.12
CA ASP A 282 4.06 -2.33 -15.52
C ASP A 282 4.67 -1.25 -16.45
N GLU A 283 4.90 -1.63 -17.70
CA GLU A 283 5.49 -0.75 -18.71
C GLU A 283 4.67 0.54 -18.88
N ASN A 284 3.34 0.45 -18.91
CA ASN A 284 2.46 1.60 -19.06
C ASN A 284 2.57 2.59 -17.89
N THR A 285 2.74 2.11 -16.66
CA THR A 285 2.95 2.95 -15.47
C THR A 285 4.35 3.55 -15.46
N LEU A 286 5.34 2.89 -16.06
CA LEU A 286 6.70 3.44 -16.20
C LEU A 286 6.86 4.39 -17.37
N ASP A 287 6.05 4.30 -18.42
CA ASP A 287 6.21 5.08 -19.64
C ASP A 287 5.76 6.54 -19.46
N HIS A 288 6.58 7.32 -18.77
CA HIS A 288 6.26 8.69 -18.42
C HIS A 288 6.24 9.62 -19.65
N PRO A 289 5.21 10.48 -19.82
CA PRO A 289 5.11 11.41 -20.95
C PRO A 289 6.35 12.26 -21.19
N MET A 290 7.02 12.69 -20.13
CA MET A 290 8.21 13.56 -20.25
C MET A 290 9.44 12.83 -20.80
N SER A 291 9.43 11.50 -20.89
CA SER A 291 10.52 10.73 -21.48
C SER A 291 10.48 10.66 -23.00
N HIS A 292 9.44 11.18 -23.64
CA HIS A 292 9.30 11.22 -25.09
C HIS A 292 9.75 12.58 -25.64
N GLU A 293 10.63 12.56 -26.64
CA GLU A 293 11.31 13.76 -27.17
C GLU A 293 10.37 14.81 -27.77
N ILE A 294 9.21 14.41 -28.24
CA ILE A 294 8.25 15.33 -28.84
C ILE A 294 6.84 15.00 -28.35
N ARG A 295 6.34 15.85 -27.49
CA ARG A 295 4.89 15.95 -27.31
C ARG A 295 4.49 17.34 -27.73
N GLY A 296 3.99 17.43 -28.94
CA GLY A 296 3.30 18.66 -29.38
C GLY A 296 2.13 18.90 -28.42
N TRP A 297 2.11 20.05 -27.85
CA TRP A 297 0.95 20.62 -27.20
C TRP A 297 0.13 21.33 -28.25
#